data_06c491559574909f32e708444f04e4b4
#
_entry.id   06c491559574909f32e708444f04e4b4
#
_cell.length_a   1.000
_cell.length_b   1.000
_cell.length_c   1.000
_cell.angle_alpha   90.00
_cell.angle_beta   90.00
_cell.angle_gamma   90.00
#
_symmetry.space_group_name_H-M   'P 1'
#
loop_
_entity.id
_entity.type
_entity.pdbx_description
1 polymer ?
#
loop_
_entity_poly.entity_id
_entity_poly.type
_entity_poly.pdbx_seq_one_letter_code
_entity_poly.pdbx_strand_id
1 'polypeptide(L)'
;GALTEYLGFEMLDGEFKVMGMAPYGDPKRFDFSRLIDYKNGDFKVNTKLVNVVGTRRYKKNGKGYFFSPELIEWLGPMREGDEKDEPYIDYAASIQDLLEKTALKLIDFYLGDIIKETGKIAYAGGVALNVKLNQRIIAMPGVKELFVQPAASDAGTAIGAASYASQLAGVPVEKMEHVYLGPAYTTEQCIEACEQYEQPVKWQRMTNVTEETAKILADGNPVSWFQGHMEFGPRALGNRSILGSPSHSGVADRINAQIKYRERWRPFCPSMLDTIAPEILQTGHPSPYMTFTFDVAESWKSRIPEVVHEDGTARAHQKRQTQ
;
A
#
# COMPACT_ATOMS: atom_id res chain seq x y z
N GLY A 1 5.05 14.16 2.73
CA GLY A 1 5.81 14.67 1.57
C GLY A 1 7.17 15.21 1.95
N ALA A 2 7.29 16.35 2.68
CA ALA A 2 8.60 16.95 3.01
C ALA A 2 9.53 15.97 3.76
N LEU A 3 9.01 15.16 4.67
CA LEU A 3 9.80 14.10 5.34
C LEU A 3 10.13 12.93 4.38
N THR A 4 9.30 12.68 3.37
CA THR A 4 9.61 11.73 2.30
C THR A 4 10.87 12.15 1.55
N GLU A 5 10.98 13.44 1.17
CA GLU A 5 12.20 13.99 0.57
C GLU A 5 13.41 13.95 1.50
N TYR A 6 13.21 14.26 2.80
CA TYR A 6 14.28 14.20 3.80
C TYR A 6 14.82 12.77 3.96
N LEU A 7 13.95 11.76 3.84
CA LEU A 7 14.31 10.34 3.85
C LEU A 7 14.85 9.83 2.50
N GLY A 8 15.16 10.74 1.55
CA GLY A 8 15.79 10.40 0.28
C GLY A 8 14.84 9.86 -0.79
N PHE A 9 13.53 9.92 -0.57
CA PHE A 9 12.54 9.47 -1.55
C PHE A 9 11.89 10.64 -2.29
N GLU A 10 11.24 10.36 -3.40
CA GLU A 10 10.52 11.36 -4.17
C GLU A 10 9.20 11.73 -3.50
N MET A 11 8.94 13.02 -3.30
CA MET A 11 7.70 13.52 -2.73
C MET A 11 6.53 13.28 -3.68
N LEU A 12 5.38 12.89 -3.16
CA LEU A 12 4.13 12.49 -3.84
C LEU A 12 4.18 11.11 -4.51
N ASP A 13 5.35 10.50 -4.59
CA ASP A 13 5.51 9.13 -5.11
C ASP A 13 6.17 8.18 -4.10
N GLY A 14 6.91 8.69 -3.12
CA GLY A 14 7.70 7.89 -2.17
C GLY A 14 7.08 7.67 -0.79
N GLU A 15 5.90 8.21 -0.48
CA GLU A 15 5.27 8.10 0.84
C GLU A 15 5.02 6.64 1.25
N PHE A 16 4.70 5.77 0.29
CA PHE A 16 4.54 4.34 0.56
C PHE A 16 5.87 3.65 0.94
N LYS A 17 7.02 4.20 0.52
CA LYS A 17 8.34 3.70 0.93
C LYS A 17 8.61 4.07 2.40
N VAL A 18 8.26 5.29 2.81
CA VAL A 18 8.33 5.71 4.22
C VAL A 18 7.45 4.82 5.09
N MET A 19 6.20 4.57 4.67
CA MET A 19 5.30 3.63 5.35
C MET A 19 5.91 2.22 5.45
N GLY A 20 6.57 1.74 4.38
CA GLY A 20 7.22 0.43 4.36
C GLY A 20 8.49 0.35 5.19
N MET A 21 9.18 1.48 5.41
CA MET A 21 10.38 1.58 6.25
C MET A 21 10.03 1.68 7.75
N ALA A 22 8.89 2.28 8.09
CA ALA A 22 8.48 2.57 9.46
C ALA A 22 8.52 1.36 10.42
N PRO A 23 8.12 0.14 10.04
CA PRO A 23 8.18 -1.03 10.91
C PRO A 23 9.58 -1.46 11.37
N TYR A 24 10.63 -0.99 10.73
CA TYR A 24 12.02 -1.28 11.12
C TYR A 24 12.57 -0.37 12.21
N GLY A 25 11.87 0.75 12.51
CA GLY A 25 12.31 1.73 13.50
C GLY A 25 11.44 1.77 14.76
N ASP A 26 11.92 2.49 15.77
CA ASP A 26 11.20 2.74 17.02
C ASP A 26 10.53 4.13 16.97
N PRO A 27 9.18 4.22 16.94
CA PRO A 27 8.47 5.50 16.92
C PRO A 27 8.59 6.30 18.21
N LYS A 28 9.14 5.72 19.30
CA LYS A 28 9.32 6.40 20.59
C LYS A 28 10.69 7.07 20.72
N ARG A 29 11.62 6.77 19.82
CA ARG A 29 12.99 7.28 19.89
C ARG A 29 13.08 8.79 19.59
N PHE A 30 12.17 9.30 18.73
CA PHE A 30 12.13 10.71 18.37
C PHE A 30 10.72 11.28 18.50
N ASP A 31 10.61 12.42 19.19
CA ASP A 31 9.35 13.15 19.30
C ASP A 31 9.15 14.09 18.10
N PHE A 32 8.26 13.69 17.20
CA PHE A 32 7.87 14.48 16.02
C PHE A 32 6.66 15.38 16.24
N SER A 33 6.17 15.53 17.49
CA SER A 33 5.05 16.44 17.82
C SER A 33 5.33 17.89 17.42
N ARG A 34 6.62 18.29 17.31
CA ARG A 34 7.04 19.61 16.81
C ARG A 34 6.62 19.91 15.38
N LEU A 35 6.29 18.89 14.57
CA LEU A 35 5.87 19.06 13.17
C LEU A 35 4.41 19.45 13.02
N ILE A 36 3.56 19.01 13.94
CA ILE A 36 2.10 19.23 13.87
C ILE A 36 1.58 19.62 15.26
N ASP A 37 0.97 20.79 15.35
CA ASP A 37 0.17 21.21 16.51
C ASP A 37 -1.30 20.87 16.24
N TYR A 38 -1.88 19.94 17.04
CA TYR A 38 -3.27 19.53 16.95
C TYR A 38 -4.08 20.11 18.10
N LYS A 39 -5.17 20.81 17.77
CA LYS A 39 -6.07 21.38 18.77
C LYS A 39 -7.52 21.41 18.28
N ASN A 40 -8.42 20.73 19.02
CA ASN A 40 -9.88 20.82 18.82
C ASN A 40 -10.33 20.57 17.36
N GLY A 41 -9.88 19.49 16.76
CA GLY A 41 -10.26 19.14 15.39
C GLY A 41 -9.49 19.88 14.30
N ASP A 42 -8.59 20.79 14.65
CA ASP A 42 -7.72 21.47 13.71
C ASP A 42 -6.26 21.05 13.93
N PHE A 43 -5.43 21.16 12.89
CA PHE A 43 -4.00 20.95 13.01
C PHE A 43 -3.22 22.01 12.21
N LYS A 44 -2.10 22.41 12.76
CA LYS A 44 -1.17 23.35 12.10
C LYS A 44 0.16 22.70 11.89
N VAL A 45 0.61 22.68 10.63
CA VAL A 45 1.95 22.22 10.29
C VAL A 45 2.96 23.31 10.65
N ASN A 46 4.06 22.90 11.29
CA ASN A 46 5.15 23.81 11.60
C ASN A 46 5.94 24.18 10.34
N THR A 47 5.52 25.29 9.71
CA THR A 47 6.12 25.77 8.45
C THR A 47 7.55 26.29 8.61
N LYS A 48 8.07 26.41 9.83
CA LYS A 48 9.50 26.68 10.06
C LYS A 48 10.36 25.46 9.72
N LEU A 49 9.82 24.23 9.91
CA LEU A 49 10.53 22.97 9.69
C LEU A 49 10.25 22.37 8.32
N VAL A 50 9.00 22.40 7.87
CA VAL A 50 8.58 21.79 6.61
C VAL A 50 7.68 22.72 5.82
N ASN A 51 7.87 22.74 4.49
CA ASN A 51 6.97 23.46 3.59
C ASN A 51 5.96 22.48 2.98
N VAL A 52 4.68 22.83 3.03
CA VAL A 52 3.63 22.03 2.43
C VAL A 52 3.38 22.48 0.99
N VAL A 53 3.50 23.79 0.75
CA VAL A 53 3.33 24.43 -0.56
C VAL A 53 4.29 25.62 -0.67
N GLY A 54 4.83 25.87 -1.84
CA GLY A 54 5.59 27.09 -2.10
C GLY A 54 7.09 26.88 -2.33
N THR A 55 7.94 27.75 -1.78
CA THR A 55 9.36 27.78 -2.09
C THR A 55 10.12 26.65 -1.41
N ARG A 56 10.93 25.94 -2.18
CA ARG A 56 11.89 24.94 -1.66
C ARG A 56 12.98 25.65 -0.86
N ARG A 57 13.04 25.40 0.44
CA ARG A 57 13.84 26.19 1.39
C ARG A 57 15.25 25.65 1.60
N TYR A 58 15.42 24.33 1.60
CA TYR A 58 16.73 23.70 1.68
C TYR A 58 17.28 23.44 0.28
N LYS A 59 18.56 23.67 0.05
CA LYS A 59 19.22 23.40 -1.24
C LYS A 59 20.48 22.58 -1.02
N LYS A 60 20.63 21.51 -1.81
CA LYS A 60 21.83 20.67 -1.83
C LYS A 60 22.10 20.25 -3.28
N ASN A 61 23.35 20.40 -3.74
CA ASN A 61 23.79 20.02 -5.10
C ASN A 61 22.88 20.56 -6.22
N GLY A 62 22.42 21.82 -6.11
CA GLY A 62 21.54 22.46 -7.09
C GLY A 62 20.05 22.05 -7.01
N LYS A 63 19.70 21.02 -6.24
CA LYS A 63 18.31 20.59 -6.01
C LYS A 63 17.74 21.31 -4.78
N GLY A 64 16.48 21.78 -4.88
CA GLY A 64 15.73 22.33 -3.77
C GLY A 64 14.76 21.32 -3.16
N TYR A 65 14.52 21.43 -1.84
CA TYR A 65 13.68 20.52 -1.05
C TYR A 65 12.63 21.30 -0.26
N PHE A 66 11.51 20.62 0.08
CA PHE A 66 10.38 21.22 0.81
C PHE A 66 10.55 21.23 2.34
N PHE A 67 11.69 20.81 2.86
CA PHE A 67 12.07 21.01 4.26
C PHE A 67 13.07 22.17 4.39
N SER A 68 13.26 22.62 5.62
CA SER A 68 14.08 23.80 5.91
C SER A 68 15.47 23.45 6.43
N PRO A 69 16.42 24.41 6.47
CA PRO A 69 17.68 24.26 7.19
C PRO A 69 17.47 23.90 8.68
N GLU A 70 16.44 24.46 9.31
CA GLU A 70 16.11 24.21 10.71
C GLU A 70 15.70 22.74 10.96
N LEU A 71 15.16 22.05 9.95
CA LEU A 71 14.94 20.59 10.04
C LEU A 71 16.26 19.83 10.06
N ILE A 72 17.24 20.26 9.24
CA ILE A 72 18.58 19.67 9.22
C ILE A 72 19.31 19.90 10.55
N GLU A 73 19.19 21.09 11.14
CA GLU A 73 19.75 21.37 12.46
C GLU A 73 19.16 20.47 13.56
N TRP A 74 17.89 20.13 13.43
CA TRP A 74 17.20 19.30 14.40
C TRP A 74 17.48 17.81 14.23
N LEU A 75 17.38 17.30 13.00
CA LEU A 75 17.41 15.86 12.71
C LEU A 75 18.77 15.38 12.17
N GLY A 76 19.67 16.30 11.80
CA GLY A 76 20.92 15.97 11.11
C GLY A 76 20.77 15.97 9.58
N PRO A 77 21.74 15.39 8.86
CA PRO A 77 21.72 15.36 7.39
C PRO A 77 20.55 14.54 6.85
N MET A 78 20.07 14.92 5.64
CA MET A 78 19.09 14.10 4.94
C MET A 78 19.68 12.73 4.58
N ARG A 79 18.82 11.70 4.51
CA ARG A 79 19.22 10.35 4.13
C ARG A 79 19.69 10.31 2.67
N GLU A 80 20.74 9.53 2.43
CA GLU A 80 21.27 9.18 1.11
C GLU A 80 21.40 7.66 1.00
N GLY A 81 21.20 7.10 -0.19
CA GLY A 81 21.28 5.65 -0.42
C GLY A 81 19.99 4.88 -0.17
N ASP A 82 20.07 3.56 -0.31
CA ASP A 82 18.92 2.65 -0.32
C ASP A 82 18.82 1.76 0.93
N GLU A 83 19.83 1.77 1.80
CA GLU A 83 19.87 0.92 3.00
C GLU A 83 18.93 1.43 4.11
N LYS A 84 18.57 0.49 5.02
CA LYS A 84 17.78 0.79 6.22
C LYS A 84 18.70 1.25 7.35
N ASP A 85 19.05 2.51 7.36
CA ASP A 85 20.03 3.03 8.32
C ASP A 85 19.35 3.73 9.49
N GLU A 86 19.92 3.58 10.68
CA GLU A 86 19.65 4.47 11.80
C GLU A 86 20.29 5.85 11.56
N PRO A 87 19.63 6.95 11.94
CA PRO A 87 18.34 7.04 12.64
C PRO A 87 17.12 7.13 11.70
N TYR A 88 17.28 6.96 10.40
CA TYR A 88 16.25 7.25 9.40
C TYR A 88 15.06 6.28 9.45
N ILE A 89 15.27 5.02 9.84
CA ILE A 89 14.17 4.07 10.11
C ILE A 89 13.30 4.55 11.27
N ASP A 90 13.92 5.14 12.32
CA ASP A 90 13.19 5.69 13.47
C ASP A 90 12.44 6.97 13.10
N TYR A 91 13.00 7.79 12.20
CA TYR A 91 12.27 8.94 11.66
C TYR A 91 11.06 8.51 10.82
N ALA A 92 11.20 7.44 10.02
CA ALA A 92 10.08 6.87 9.28
C ALA A 92 9.00 6.32 10.23
N ALA A 93 9.39 5.63 11.30
CA ALA A 93 8.47 5.14 12.34
C ALA A 93 7.76 6.30 13.07
N SER A 94 8.51 7.33 13.45
CA SER A 94 7.97 8.49 14.19
C SER A 94 7.00 9.32 13.35
N ILE A 95 7.27 9.53 12.06
CA ILE A 95 6.34 10.26 11.18
C ILE A 95 5.09 9.44 10.87
N GLN A 96 5.20 8.11 10.74
CA GLN A 96 4.05 7.22 10.57
C GLN A 96 3.16 7.26 11.82
N ASP A 97 3.72 7.17 13.01
CA ASP A 97 3.00 7.27 14.29
C ASP A 97 2.31 8.64 14.45
N LEU A 98 2.99 9.73 14.10
CA LEU A 98 2.40 11.06 14.12
C LEU A 98 1.21 11.18 13.16
N LEU A 99 1.34 10.64 11.94
CA LEU A 99 0.26 10.60 10.97
C LEU A 99 -0.94 9.82 11.50
N GLU A 100 -0.71 8.60 12.01
CA GLU A 100 -1.77 7.75 12.58
C GLU A 100 -2.50 8.46 13.73
N LYS A 101 -1.77 8.96 14.72
CA LYS A 101 -2.33 9.67 15.87
C LYS A 101 -3.14 10.91 15.48
N THR A 102 -2.64 11.69 14.53
CA THR A 102 -3.32 12.90 14.08
C THR A 102 -4.59 12.58 13.30
N ALA A 103 -4.52 11.62 12.38
CA ALA A 103 -5.66 11.18 11.60
C ALA A 103 -6.77 10.58 12.47
N LEU A 104 -6.43 9.72 13.43
CA LEU A 104 -7.41 9.12 14.35
C LEU A 104 -8.11 10.18 15.20
N LYS A 105 -7.37 11.19 15.70
CA LYS A 105 -7.97 12.32 16.44
C LYS A 105 -8.93 13.15 15.58
N LEU A 106 -8.59 13.38 14.30
CA LEU A 106 -9.47 14.09 13.37
C LEU A 106 -10.75 13.29 13.09
N ILE A 107 -10.60 11.98 12.82
CA ILE A 107 -11.73 11.09 12.57
C ILE A 107 -12.65 11.03 13.80
N ASP A 108 -12.10 10.85 14.98
CA ASP A 108 -12.89 10.82 16.22
C ASP A 108 -13.62 12.14 16.46
N PHE A 109 -12.95 13.27 16.27
CA PHE A 109 -13.52 14.59 16.48
C PHE A 109 -14.69 14.89 15.53
N TYR A 110 -14.53 14.60 14.23
CA TYR A 110 -15.55 14.95 13.23
C TYR A 110 -16.58 13.86 12.99
N LEU A 111 -16.22 12.60 13.16
CA LEU A 111 -17.05 11.46 12.80
C LEU A 111 -17.43 10.58 13.99
N GLY A 112 -16.92 10.86 15.20
CA GLY A 112 -17.10 9.99 16.36
C GLY A 112 -18.57 9.68 16.67
N ASP A 113 -19.47 10.65 16.59
CA ASP A 113 -20.91 10.43 16.84
C ASP A 113 -21.57 9.68 15.66
N ILE A 114 -21.20 9.99 14.42
CA ILE A 114 -21.67 9.25 13.23
C ILE A 114 -21.20 7.80 13.28
N ILE A 115 -19.96 7.55 13.72
CA ILE A 115 -19.42 6.18 13.89
C ILE A 115 -20.22 5.42 14.95
N LYS A 116 -20.55 6.04 16.08
CA LYS A 116 -21.38 5.40 17.12
C LYS A 116 -22.77 5.03 16.60
N GLU A 117 -23.35 5.87 15.75
CA GLU A 117 -24.68 5.65 15.18
C GLU A 117 -24.66 4.61 14.06
N THR A 118 -23.74 4.73 13.10
CA THR A 118 -23.76 3.93 11.87
C THR A 118 -22.80 2.75 11.87
N GLY A 119 -21.67 2.88 12.55
CA GLY A 119 -20.56 1.94 12.51
C GLY A 119 -19.80 1.92 11.18
N LYS A 120 -20.04 2.87 10.26
CA LYS A 120 -19.56 2.80 8.87
C LYS A 120 -18.74 4.03 8.50
N ILE A 121 -17.63 3.79 7.81
CA ILE A 121 -16.76 4.83 7.24
C ILE A 121 -16.50 4.49 5.76
N ALA A 122 -16.60 5.50 4.89
CA ALA A 122 -16.06 5.48 3.54
C ALA A 122 -14.85 6.43 3.47
N TYR A 123 -13.73 5.95 2.94
CA TYR A 123 -12.46 6.66 2.98
C TYR A 123 -11.77 6.69 1.61
N ALA A 124 -11.34 7.87 1.19
CA ALA A 124 -10.63 8.11 -0.06
C ALA A 124 -9.61 9.25 0.12
N GLY A 125 -8.87 9.56 -0.96
CA GLY A 125 -7.75 10.51 -0.95
C GLY A 125 -6.40 9.79 -0.87
N GLY A 126 -5.30 10.47 -1.22
CA GLY A 126 -3.96 9.86 -1.25
C GLY A 126 -3.53 9.22 0.08
N VAL A 127 -3.95 9.79 1.22
CA VAL A 127 -3.65 9.23 2.56
C VAL A 127 -4.36 7.88 2.79
N ALA A 128 -5.47 7.60 2.11
CA ALA A 128 -6.18 6.32 2.19
C ALA A 128 -5.39 5.14 1.56
N LEU A 129 -4.31 5.40 0.84
CA LEU A 129 -3.35 4.38 0.41
C LEU A 129 -2.44 3.88 1.56
N ASN A 130 -2.45 4.56 2.72
CA ASN A 130 -1.70 4.14 3.89
C ASN A 130 -2.40 3.00 4.62
N VAL A 131 -1.99 1.77 4.30
CA VAL A 131 -2.62 0.54 4.81
C VAL A 131 -2.44 0.36 6.33
N LYS A 132 -1.41 0.95 6.92
CA LYS A 132 -1.17 0.94 8.37
C LYS A 132 -2.18 1.83 9.09
N LEU A 133 -2.42 3.03 8.57
CA LEU A 133 -3.47 3.91 9.08
C LEU A 133 -4.86 3.25 8.93
N ASN A 134 -5.12 2.59 7.81
CA ASN A 134 -6.41 1.90 7.59
C ASN A 134 -6.64 0.78 8.62
N GLN A 135 -5.59 0.03 9.01
CA GLN A 135 -5.66 -0.92 10.12
C GLN A 135 -6.04 -0.24 11.44
N ARG A 136 -5.52 0.96 11.70
CA ARG A 136 -5.87 1.72 12.91
C ARG A 136 -7.30 2.25 12.87
N ILE A 137 -7.77 2.69 11.70
CA ILE A 137 -9.14 3.20 11.55
C ILE A 137 -10.17 2.08 11.78
N ILE A 138 -9.97 0.88 11.18
CA ILE A 138 -10.90 -0.22 11.40
C ILE A 138 -10.92 -0.72 12.85
N ALA A 139 -9.82 -0.51 13.58
CA ALA A 139 -9.71 -0.85 15.01
C ALA A 139 -10.29 0.23 15.95
N MET A 140 -10.76 1.37 15.43
CA MET A 140 -11.38 2.41 16.27
C MET A 140 -12.66 1.91 16.93
N PRO A 141 -12.94 2.31 18.17
CA PRO A 141 -14.19 1.96 18.85
C PRO A 141 -15.41 2.35 18.03
N GLY A 142 -16.32 1.42 17.82
CA GLY A 142 -17.58 1.65 17.09
C GLY A 142 -17.49 1.46 15.58
N VAL A 143 -16.31 1.39 14.98
CA VAL A 143 -16.16 1.10 13.54
C VAL A 143 -16.43 -0.38 13.31
N LYS A 144 -17.42 -0.69 12.48
CA LYS A 144 -17.83 -2.04 12.08
C LYS A 144 -17.48 -2.34 10.62
N GLU A 145 -17.57 -1.31 9.78
CA GLU A 145 -17.30 -1.39 8.36
C GLU A 145 -16.44 -0.19 7.93
N LEU A 146 -15.36 -0.46 7.24
CA LEU A 146 -14.53 0.56 6.61
C LEU A 146 -14.36 0.23 5.12
N PHE A 147 -14.89 1.07 4.26
CA PHE A 147 -14.64 1.01 2.83
C PHE A 147 -13.50 1.96 2.47
N VAL A 148 -12.42 1.44 1.94
CA VAL A 148 -11.32 2.21 1.37
C VAL A 148 -11.36 2.05 -0.14
N GLN A 149 -11.49 3.18 -0.85
CA GLN A 149 -11.51 3.17 -2.32
C GLN A 149 -10.18 2.57 -2.86
N PRO A 150 -10.23 1.51 -3.70
CA PRO A 150 -9.02 0.82 -4.17
C PRO A 150 -8.03 1.73 -4.91
N ALA A 151 -8.53 2.69 -5.69
CA ALA A 151 -7.74 3.71 -6.36
C ALA A 151 -7.89 5.06 -5.63
N ALA A 152 -7.64 5.09 -4.33
CA ALA A 152 -7.98 6.19 -3.43
C ALA A 152 -7.33 7.55 -3.76
N SER A 153 -6.25 7.58 -4.56
CA SER A 153 -5.59 8.81 -5.01
C SER A 153 -6.32 9.47 -6.21
N ASP A 154 -5.64 10.35 -6.91
CA ASP A 154 -6.16 11.08 -8.08
C ASP A 154 -6.75 10.17 -9.17
N ALA A 155 -6.22 8.97 -9.33
CA ALA A 155 -6.77 7.98 -10.27
C ALA A 155 -8.25 7.64 -10.01
N GLY A 156 -8.68 7.66 -8.74
CA GLY A 156 -10.07 7.39 -8.36
C GLY A 156 -11.04 8.51 -8.69
N THR A 157 -10.55 9.71 -8.98
CA THR A 157 -11.41 10.86 -9.35
C THR A 157 -12.20 10.60 -10.64
N ALA A 158 -11.66 9.78 -11.55
CA ALA A 158 -12.36 9.38 -12.76
C ALA A 158 -13.66 8.61 -12.47
N ILE A 159 -13.61 7.63 -11.55
CA ILE A 159 -14.80 6.89 -11.09
C ILE A 159 -15.75 7.83 -10.34
N GLY A 160 -15.21 8.70 -9.48
CA GLY A 160 -16.00 9.68 -8.74
C GLY A 160 -16.77 10.62 -9.68
N ALA A 161 -16.10 11.15 -10.69
CA ALA A 161 -16.73 12.02 -11.71
C ALA A 161 -17.82 11.29 -12.50
N ALA A 162 -17.54 10.06 -12.95
CA ALA A 162 -18.53 9.25 -13.68
C ALA A 162 -19.75 8.92 -12.82
N SER A 163 -19.54 8.53 -11.54
CA SER A 163 -20.62 8.26 -10.59
C SER A 163 -21.47 9.51 -10.31
N TYR A 164 -20.84 10.67 -10.16
CA TYR A 164 -21.53 11.93 -9.94
C TYR A 164 -22.36 12.33 -11.17
N ALA A 165 -21.79 12.21 -12.37
CA ALA A 165 -22.52 12.49 -13.63
C ALA A 165 -23.72 11.54 -13.80
N SER A 166 -23.58 10.26 -13.48
CA SER A 166 -24.67 9.28 -13.51
C SER A 166 -25.79 9.68 -12.55
N GLN A 167 -25.45 10.08 -11.32
CA GLN A 167 -26.43 10.55 -10.33
C GLN A 167 -27.17 11.79 -10.81
N LEU A 168 -26.50 12.76 -11.42
CA LEU A 168 -27.14 13.95 -12.00
C LEU A 168 -28.08 13.60 -13.13
N ALA A 169 -27.75 12.57 -13.92
CA ALA A 169 -28.59 12.07 -15.01
C ALA A 169 -29.74 11.15 -14.54
N GLY A 170 -29.87 10.91 -13.23
CA GLY A 170 -30.88 9.98 -12.68
C GLY A 170 -30.58 8.52 -12.96
N VAL A 171 -29.34 8.17 -13.34
CA VAL A 171 -28.92 6.79 -13.55
C VAL A 171 -28.38 6.23 -12.22
N PRO A 172 -28.89 5.08 -11.75
CA PRO A 172 -28.38 4.45 -10.55
C PRO A 172 -26.89 4.13 -10.63
N VAL A 173 -26.15 4.45 -9.57
CA VAL A 173 -24.75 4.03 -9.43
C VAL A 173 -24.72 2.71 -8.70
N GLU A 174 -24.21 1.67 -9.38
CA GLU A 174 -24.07 0.34 -8.78
C GLU A 174 -22.90 0.27 -7.81
N LYS A 175 -23.00 -0.63 -6.84
CA LYS A 175 -21.91 -0.93 -5.92
C LYS A 175 -20.73 -1.52 -6.69
N MET A 176 -19.53 -0.98 -6.47
CA MET A 176 -18.31 -1.56 -7.02
C MET A 176 -18.01 -2.90 -6.37
N GLU A 177 -18.15 -3.98 -7.13
CA GLU A 177 -17.90 -5.34 -6.64
C GLU A 177 -16.46 -5.81 -6.88
N HIS A 178 -15.81 -5.26 -7.91
CA HIS A 178 -14.43 -5.58 -8.28
C HIS A 178 -13.74 -4.41 -8.98
N VAL A 179 -12.45 -4.53 -9.20
CA VAL A 179 -11.62 -3.53 -9.89
C VAL A 179 -11.09 -4.00 -11.25
N TYR A 180 -11.56 -5.11 -11.78
CA TYR A 180 -11.14 -5.65 -13.07
C TYR A 180 -11.87 -4.92 -14.21
N LEU A 181 -11.53 -3.65 -14.41
CA LEU A 181 -12.22 -2.71 -15.32
C LEU A 181 -11.38 -2.37 -16.56
N GLY A 182 -10.12 -2.78 -16.58
CA GLY A 182 -9.21 -2.50 -17.69
C GLY A 182 -9.35 -3.51 -18.85
N PRO A 183 -8.48 -3.43 -19.86
CA PRO A 183 -8.53 -4.30 -21.01
C PRO A 183 -8.29 -5.77 -20.67
N ALA A 184 -8.94 -6.65 -21.42
CA ALA A 184 -8.72 -8.09 -21.45
C ALA A 184 -8.29 -8.52 -22.82
N TYR A 185 -7.61 -9.67 -22.92
CA TYR A 185 -7.10 -10.21 -24.18
C TYR A 185 -7.43 -11.69 -24.28
N THR A 186 -7.72 -12.15 -25.49
CA THR A 186 -7.94 -13.58 -25.77
C THR A 186 -6.61 -14.33 -25.83
N THR A 187 -6.67 -15.65 -25.75
CA THR A 187 -5.48 -16.50 -25.92
C THR A 187 -4.83 -16.28 -27.30
N GLU A 188 -5.64 -16.13 -28.33
CA GLU A 188 -5.17 -15.90 -29.71
C GLU A 188 -4.43 -14.58 -29.84
N GLN A 189 -4.95 -13.51 -29.24
CA GLN A 189 -4.26 -12.21 -29.19
C GLN A 189 -2.93 -12.29 -28.43
N CYS A 190 -2.87 -13.06 -27.34
CA CYS A 190 -1.63 -13.27 -26.60
C CYS A 190 -0.60 -14.06 -27.45
N ILE A 191 -1.03 -15.09 -28.19
CA ILE A 191 -0.15 -15.84 -29.09
C ILE A 191 0.37 -14.94 -30.20
N GLU A 192 -0.51 -14.20 -30.87
CA GLU A 192 -0.13 -13.24 -31.92
C GLU A 192 0.91 -12.23 -31.41
N ALA A 193 0.70 -11.68 -30.20
CA ALA A 193 1.67 -10.78 -29.59
C ALA A 193 3.05 -11.44 -29.35
N CYS A 194 3.08 -12.71 -28.94
CA CYS A 194 4.33 -13.45 -28.80
C CYS A 194 5.04 -13.72 -30.13
N GLU A 195 4.28 -13.99 -31.20
CA GLU A 195 4.79 -14.23 -32.54
C GLU A 195 5.30 -12.97 -33.24
N GLN A 196 4.67 -11.83 -32.97
CA GLN A 196 5.06 -10.52 -33.51
C GLN A 196 6.15 -9.80 -32.72
N TYR A 197 6.54 -10.34 -31.56
CA TYR A 197 7.57 -9.69 -30.74
C TYR A 197 8.95 -9.78 -31.39
N GLU A 198 9.69 -8.69 -31.39
CA GLU A 198 10.99 -8.58 -32.09
C GLU A 198 12.03 -9.60 -31.60
N GLN A 199 11.96 -10.01 -30.34
CA GLN A 199 12.83 -11.03 -29.80
C GLN A 199 12.12 -12.39 -29.75
N PRO A 200 12.82 -13.52 -30.01
CA PRO A 200 12.19 -14.84 -30.01
C PRO A 200 11.58 -15.19 -28.66
N VAL A 201 10.26 -15.36 -28.61
CA VAL A 201 9.53 -15.83 -27.43
C VAL A 201 9.17 -17.29 -27.67
N LYS A 202 9.55 -18.16 -26.72
CA LYS A 202 9.10 -19.56 -26.73
C LYS A 202 7.81 -19.66 -25.94
N TRP A 203 6.75 -20.17 -26.55
CA TRP A 203 5.49 -20.40 -25.90
C TRP A 203 4.96 -21.82 -26.15
N GLN A 204 4.11 -22.32 -25.27
CA GLN A 204 3.41 -23.59 -25.42
C GLN A 204 2.03 -23.52 -24.75
N ARG A 205 1.07 -24.28 -25.28
CA ARG A 205 -0.22 -24.47 -24.60
C ARG A 205 -0.04 -25.45 -23.43
N MET A 206 -0.64 -25.10 -22.28
CA MET A 206 -0.66 -25.94 -21.09
C MET A 206 -2.06 -26.47 -20.87
N THR A 207 -2.18 -27.76 -20.51
CA THR A 207 -3.48 -28.41 -20.23
C THR A 207 -4.01 -28.03 -18.86
N ASN A 208 -3.11 -27.91 -17.85
CA ASN A 208 -3.48 -27.56 -16.46
C ASN A 208 -2.55 -26.45 -15.95
N VAL A 209 -2.84 -25.23 -16.39
CA VAL A 209 -2.00 -24.06 -16.07
C VAL A 209 -1.88 -23.79 -14.57
N THR A 210 -2.96 -24.05 -13.80
CA THR A 210 -2.98 -23.80 -12.35
C THR A 210 -2.10 -24.76 -11.59
N GLU A 211 -2.16 -26.06 -11.90
CA GLU A 211 -1.34 -27.08 -11.27
C GLU A 211 0.15 -26.92 -11.60
N GLU A 212 0.47 -26.69 -12.88
CA GLU A 212 1.83 -26.45 -13.32
C GLU A 212 2.43 -25.19 -12.67
N THR A 213 1.65 -24.11 -12.59
CA THR A 213 2.08 -22.89 -11.89
C THR A 213 2.30 -23.15 -10.41
N ALA A 214 1.43 -23.90 -9.76
CA ALA A 214 1.58 -24.25 -8.34
C ALA A 214 2.88 -25.03 -8.09
N LYS A 215 3.25 -25.97 -8.97
CA LYS A 215 4.54 -26.70 -8.88
C LYS A 215 5.72 -25.75 -9.02
N ILE A 216 5.72 -24.88 -10.04
CA ILE A 216 6.79 -23.89 -10.26
C ILE A 216 6.96 -22.98 -9.02
N LEU A 217 5.84 -22.53 -8.42
CA LEU A 217 5.88 -21.71 -7.21
C LEU A 217 6.39 -22.51 -5.99
N ALA A 218 5.98 -23.77 -5.84
CA ALA A 218 6.43 -24.64 -4.76
C ALA A 218 7.94 -24.90 -4.81
N ASP A 219 8.50 -24.96 -6.02
CA ASP A 219 9.95 -25.06 -6.24
C ASP A 219 10.70 -23.72 -6.01
N GLY A 220 9.98 -22.69 -5.55
CA GLY A 220 10.53 -21.37 -5.24
C GLY A 220 10.77 -20.49 -6.46
N ASN A 221 10.25 -20.80 -7.63
CA ASN A 221 10.40 -19.96 -8.83
C ASN A 221 9.26 -18.96 -8.96
N PRO A 222 9.55 -17.66 -9.13
CA PRO A 222 8.51 -16.67 -9.39
C PRO A 222 7.90 -16.83 -10.79
N VAL A 223 6.62 -16.50 -10.91
CA VAL A 223 5.86 -16.57 -12.15
C VAL A 223 5.19 -15.23 -12.43
N SER A 224 5.33 -14.71 -13.65
CA SER A 224 4.51 -13.61 -14.14
C SER A 224 3.15 -14.15 -14.57
N TRP A 225 2.08 -13.60 -13.98
CA TRP A 225 0.72 -14.06 -14.19
C TRP A 225 -0.12 -13.02 -14.90
N PHE A 226 -0.75 -13.45 -16.00
CA PHE A 226 -1.58 -12.61 -16.86
C PHE A 226 -2.88 -13.32 -17.18
N GLN A 227 -4.03 -12.74 -16.82
CA GLN A 227 -5.35 -13.29 -17.09
C GLN A 227 -6.43 -12.19 -17.09
N GLY A 228 -7.57 -12.46 -17.72
CA GLY A 228 -8.78 -11.65 -17.62
C GLY A 228 -8.57 -10.14 -17.82
N HIS A 229 -9.44 -9.35 -17.23
CA HIS A 229 -9.37 -7.89 -17.27
C HIS A 229 -8.30 -7.33 -16.30
N MET A 230 -7.55 -6.32 -16.75
CA MET A 230 -6.58 -5.63 -15.91
C MET A 230 -7.26 -4.92 -14.73
N GLU A 231 -6.58 -4.89 -13.61
CA GLU A 231 -7.03 -4.16 -12.43
C GLU A 231 -7.01 -2.65 -12.64
N PHE A 232 -8.03 -1.94 -12.13
CA PHE A 232 -8.05 -0.50 -11.96
C PHE A 232 -7.49 -0.13 -10.58
N GLY A 233 -6.48 0.76 -10.55
CA GLY A 233 -5.83 1.21 -9.34
C GLY A 233 -4.36 0.78 -9.22
N PRO A 234 -3.69 1.13 -8.13
CA PRO A 234 -2.22 1.01 -8.02
C PRO A 234 -1.75 -0.42 -7.63
N ARG A 235 -2.65 -1.39 -7.47
CA ARG A 235 -2.31 -2.72 -6.95
C ARG A 235 -2.65 -3.81 -7.93
N ALA A 236 -1.70 -4.74 -8.11
CA ALA A 236 -1.94 -6.01 -8.78
C ALA A 236 -2.78 -6.92 -7.86
N LEU A 237 -3.87 -7.46 -8.36
CA LEU A 237 -4.85 -8.25 -7.62
C LEU A 237 -5.14 -9.60 -8.30
N GLY A 238 -4.11 -10.18 -8.94
CA GLY A 238 -4.14 -11.52 -9.51
C GLY A 238 -4.37 -11.58 -11.02
N ASN A 239 -4.53 -10.45 -11.72
CA ASN A 239 -4.70 -10.46 -13.16
C ASN A 239 -3.48 -9.94 -13.92
N ARG A 240 -2.69 -9.06 -13.33
CA ARG A 240 -1.37 -8.59 -13.82
C ARG A 240 -0.39 -8.65 -12.66
N SER A 241 0.03 -9.86 -12.29
CA SER A 241 0.75 -10.10 -11.04
C SER A 241 2.08 -10.84 -11.26
N ILE A 242 3.01 -10.64 -10.35
CA ILE A 242 4.15 -11.52 -10.16
C ILE A 242 3.86 -12.35 -8.91
N LEU A 243 3.81 -13.66 -9.09
CA LEU A 243 3.52 -14.62 -8.04
C LEU A 243 4.82 -15.22 -7.51
N GLY A 244 4.88 -15.47 -6.22
CA GLY A 244 5.98 -16.16 -5.55
C GLY A 244 5.47 -16.98 -4.38
N SER A 245 6.20 -18.03 -4.01
CA SER A 245 5.86 -18.84 -2.82
C SER A 245 6.07 -18.00 -1.55
N PRO A 246 5.07 -17.90 -0.67
CA PRO A 246 5.24 -17.19 0.61
C PRO A 246 6.07 -17.97 1.62
N SER A 247 6.31 -19.27 1.38
CA SER A 247 6.98 -20.19 2.29
C SER A 247 8.44 -20.51 1.87
N HIS A 248 8.81 -20.22 0.63
CA HIS A 248 10.15 -20.55 0.12
C HIS A 248 11.10 -19.39 0.35
N SER A 249 12.10 -19.61 1.21
CA SER A 249 13.05 -18.57 1.64
C SER A 249 13.80 -17.93 0.47
N GLY A 250 13.92 -16.59 0.49
CA GLY A 250 14.65 -15.78 -0.48
C GLY A 250 13.89 -15.45 -1.77
N VAL A 251 12.64 -15.88 -1.92
CA VAL A 251 11.82 -15.55 -3.10
C VAL A 251 11.53 -14.06 -3.16
N ALA A 252 11.23 -13.43 -2.03
CA ALA A 252 10.98 -11.99 -1.96
C ALA A 252 12.21 -11.19 -2.39
N ASP A 253 13.39 -11.52 -1.87
CA ASP A 253 14.65 -10.87 -2.24
C ASP A 253 14.95 -11.02 -3.73
N ARG A 254 14.77 -12.22 -4.28
CA ARG A 254 14.97 -12.47 -5.71
C ARG A 254 14.03 -11.66 -6.58
N ILE A 255 12.75 -11.59 -6.25
CA ILE A 255 11.76 -10.76 -6.99
C ILE A 255 12.12 -9.28 -6.89
N ASN A 256 12.52 -8.79 -5.71
CA ASN A 256 12.91 -7.40 -5.53
C ASN A 256 14.18 -7.06 -6.33
N ALA A 257 15.20 -7.91 -6.28
CA ALA A 257 16.50 -7.63 -6.90
C ALA A 257 16.52 -7.86 -8.42
N GLN A 258 15.85 -8.92 -8.92
CA GLN A 258 16.00 -9.38 -10.31
C GLN A 258 14.83 -9.01 -11.22
N ILE A 259 13.64 -8.76 -10.66
CA ILE A 259 12.43 -8.48 -11.45
C ILE A 259 11.94 -7.07 -11.23
N LYS A 260 11.88 -6.60 -9.97
CA LYS A 260 11.34 -5.28 -9.66
C LYS A 260 12.41 -4.19 -9.52
N TYR A 261 13.68 -4.57 -9.41
CA TYR A 261 14.83 -3.64 -9.27
C TYR A 261 14.55 -2.54 -8.24
N ARG A 262 14.16 -2.97 -7.02
CA ARG A 262 13.76 -2.08 -5.94
C ARG A 262 14.40 -2.48 -4.61
N GLU A 263 14.22 -1.67 -3.60
CA GLU A 263 14.76 -1.86 -2.25
C GLU A 263 14.34 -3.25 -1.69
N ARG A 264 15.29 -4.01 -1.16
CA ARG A 264 15.08 -5.40 -0.69
C ARG A 264 14.07 -5.50 0.45
N TRP A 265 14.01 -4.49 1.31
CA TRP A 265 13.11 -4.45 2.46
C TRP A 265 11.63 -4.19 2.11
N ARG A 266 11.31 -3.96 0.86
CA ARG A 266 9.91 -3.72 0.46
C ARG A 266 9.10 -5.02 0.51
N PRO A 267 7.96 -5.01 1.28
CA PRO A 267 7.19 -6.22 1.52
C PRO A 267 6.38 -6.67 0.30
N PHE A 268 6.03 -7.94 0.31
CA PHE A 268 5.04 -8.54 -0.56
C PHE A 268 3.72 -8.75 0.18
N CYS A 269 2.68 -9.12 -0.58
CA CYS A 269 1.33 -9.25 -0.07
C CYS A 269 0.86 -10.68 -0.29
N PRO A 270 0.44 -11.41 0.76
CA PRO A 270 -0.18 -12.70 0.58
C PRO A 270 -1.52 -12.56 -0.15
N SER A 271 -1.75 -13.43 -1.12
CA SER A 271 -3.06 -13.65 -1.72
C SER A 271 -3.60 -14.97 -1.18
N MET A 272 -4.82 -14.97 -0.66
CA MET A 272 -5.42 -16.12 -0.01
C MET A 272 -6.92 -16.18 -0.26
N LEU A 273 -7.52 -17.37 -0.08
CA LEU A 273 -8.96 -17.51 -0.09
C LEU A 273 -9.57 -16.86 1.16
N ASP A 274 -10.75 -16.28 1.02
CA ASP A 274 -11.51 -15.69 2.13
C ASP A 274 -11.84 -16.70 3.23
N THR A 275 -11.98 -17.98 2.88
CA THR A 275 -12.24 -19.08 3.81
C THR A 275 -11.10 -19.38 4.77
N ILE A 276 -9.83 -19.17 4.36
CA ILE A 276 -8.65 -19.41 5.21
C ILE A 276 -8.13 -18.12 5.87
N ALA A 277 -8.54 -16.97 5.38
CA ALA A 277 -8.07 -15.68 5.85
C ALA A 277 -8.23 -15.47 7.38
N PRO A 278 -9.35 -15.84 8.02
CA PRO A 278 -9.52 -15.71 9.48
C PRO A 278 -8.52 -16.54 10.30
N GLU A 279 -8.04 -17.66 9.78
CA GLU A 279 -7.03 -18.50 10.43
C GLU A 279 -5.64 -17.87 10.36
N ILE A 280 -5.30 -17.27 9.20
CA ILE A 280 -3.99 -16.68 8.95
C ILE A 280 -3.88 -15.28 9.58
N LEU A 281 -4.96 -14.49 9.46
CA LEU A 281 -5.04 -13.10 9.90
C LEU A 281 -5.96 -13.01 11.10
N GLN A 282 -5.58 -12.27 12.10
CA GLN A 282 -6.41 -12.10 13.31
C GLN A 282 -7.56 -11.11 13.06
N THR A 283 -8.34 -11.36 12.01
CA THR A 283 -9.44 -10.48 11.62
C THR A 283 -10.50 -11.21 10.79
N GLY A 284 -11.76 -10.78 10.92
CA GLY A 284 -12.85 -11.15 10.00
C GLY A 284 -13.15 -10.08 8.95
N HIS A 285 -12.38 -8.97 8.93
CA HIS A 285 -12.64 -7.88 7.97
C HIS A 285 -12.16 -8.28 6.55
N PRO A 286 -13.02 -8.18 5.52
CA PRO A 286 -12.63 -8.52 4.15
C PRO A 286 -11.62 -7.51 3.58
N SER A 287 -10.64 -8.02 2.83
CA SER A 287 -9.62 -7.21 2.17
C SER A 287 -9.43 -7.60 0.69
N PRO A 288 -10.42 -7.35 -0.17
CA PRO A 288 -10.34 -7.75 -1.58
C PRO A 288 -9.41 -6.88 -2.43
N TYR A 289 -8.94 -5.73 -1.89
CA TYR A 289 -8.22 -4.71 -2.65
C TYR A 289 -6.83 -4.37 -2.08
N MET A 290 -6.29 -5.17 -1.16
CA MET A 290 -5.01 -4.89 -0.50
C MET A 290 -4.95 -3.50 0.17
N THR A 291 -6.06 -3.02 0.71
CA THR A 291 -6.17 -1.69 1.33
C THR A 291 -5.93 -1.71 2.84
N PHE A 292 -5.70 -2.89 3.42
CA PHE A 292 -5.48 -3.09 4.86
C PHE A 292 -4.24 -3.95 5.13
N THR A 293 -3.62 -3.73 6.29
CA THR A 293 -2.75 -4.70 6.95
C THR A 293 -3.49 -5.34 8.12
N PHE A 294 -3.09 -6.56 8.48
CA PHE A 294 -3.61 -7.30 9.63
C PHE A 294 -2.47 -8.03 10.32
N ASP A 295 -2.62 -8.27 11.60
CA ASP A 295 -1.70 -9.09 12.36
C ASP A 295 -1.77 -10.53 11.86
N VAL A 296 -0.61 -11.15 11.62
CA VAL A 296 -0.52 -12.55 11.23
C VAL A 296 -0.51 -13.42 12.48
N ALA A 297 -1.34 -14.46 12.50
CA ALA A 297 -1.38 -15.41 13.60
C ALA A 297 0.02 -16.04 13.83
N GLU A 298 0.44 -16.16 15.08
CA GLU A 298 1.80 -16.61 15.44
C GLU A 298 2.15 -17.96 14.82
N SER A 299 1.18 -18.89 14.76
CA SER A 299 1.32 -20.20 14.10
C SER A 299 1.58 -20.15 12.60
N TRP A 300 1.33 -19.01 11.95
CA TRP A 300 1.51 -18.82 10.52
C TRP A 300 2.75 -18.03 10.15
N LYS A 301 3.32 -17.23 11.03
CA LYS A 301 4.48 -16.38 10.73
C LYS A 301 5.67 -17.17 10.16
N SER A 302 5.99 -18.32 10.77
CA SER A 302 7.07 -19.19 10.28
C SER A 302 6.71 -19.97 9.02
N ARG A 303 5.42 -20.08 8.66
CA ARG A 303 4.97 -20.82 7.47
C ARG A 303 4.93 -19.95 6.21
N ILE A 304 4.80 -18.63 6.37
CA ILE A 304 4.72 -17.66 5.26
C ILE A 304 5.68 -16.49 5.46
N PRO A 305 6.97 -16.73 5.79
CA PRO A 305 7.90 -15.66 6.20
C PRO A 305 8.12 -14.58 5.14
N GLU A 306 8.01 -14.91 3.85
CA GLU A 306 8.27 -14.00 2.74
C GLU A 306 7.22 -12.88 2.57
N VAL A 307 6.09 -12.97 3.30
CA VAL A 307 4.97 -12.01 3.22
C VAL A 307 4.57 -11.43 4.58
N VAL A 308 5.25 -11.83 5.65
CA VAL A 308 5.12 -11.24 6.98
C VAL A 308 6.08 -10.07 7.10
N HIS A 309 5.57 -8.90 7.44
CA HIS A 309 6.37 -7.72 7.63
C HIS A 309 7.09 -7.74 8.99
N GLU A 310 8.11 -6.87 9.19
CA GLU A 310 8.93 -6.81 10.42
C GLU A 310 8.09 -6.65 11.69
N ASP A 311 6.97 -5.93 11.61
CA ASP A 311 6.04 -5.73 12.72
C ASP A 311 5.03 -6.87 12.92
N GLY A 312 5.22 -8.01 12.23
CA GLY A 312 4.34 -9.17 12.33
C GLY A 312 3.01 -9.04 11.57
N THR A 313 2.83 -7.99 10.79
CA THR A 313 1.62 -7.79 9.97
C THR A 313 1.80 -8.27 8.53
N ALA A 314 0.69 -8.44 7.81
CA ALA A 314 0.69 -8.64 6.37
C ALA A 314 -0.40 -7.78 5.71
N ARG A 315 -0.11 -7.24 4.51
CA ARG A 315 -1.10 -6.57 3.67
C ARG A 315 -1.83 -7.62 2.83
N ALA A 316 -3.02 -8.01 3.25
CA ALA A 316 -3.71 -9.14 2.68
C ALA A 316 -4.52 -8.81 1.42
N HIS A 317 -4.53 -9.77 0.51
CA HIS A 317 -5.46 -9.88 -0.61
C HIS A 317 -6.33 -11.13 -0.40
N GLN A 318 -7.62 -10.93 -0.14
CA GLN A 318 -8.58 -12.00 0.04
C GLN A 318 -9.44 -12.18 -1.21
N LYS A 319 -9.49 -13.39 -1.73
CA LYS A 319 -10.32 -13.75 -2.89
C LYS A 319 -11.42 -14.71 -2.51
N ARG A 320 -12.60 -14.51 -3.06
CA ARG A 320 -13.67 -15.51 -3.00
C ARG A 320 -13.33 -16.73 -3.86
N GLN A 321 -13.73 -17.91 -3.43
CA GLN A 321 -13.44 -19.17 -4.13
C GLN A 321 -14.04 -19.22 -5.55
N THR A 322 -15.02 -18.39 -5.85
CA THR A 322 -15.74 -18.31 -7.13
C THR A 322 -15.30 -17.18 -8.07
N GLN A 323 -14.20 -16.52 -7.76
CA GLN A 323 -13.67 -15.42 -8.57
C GLN A 323 -12.36 -15.79 -9.33
#